data_7bf953a22dfebaa9fbbfb0f4b0a6d993
#
_entry.id   7bf953a22dfebaa9fbbfb0f4b0a6d993
#
_cell.length_a   1.000
_cell.length_b   1.000
_cell.length_c   1.000
_cell.angle_alpha   90.00
_cell.angle_beta   90.00
_cell.angle_gamma   90.00
#
_symmetry.space_group_name_H-M   'P 1'
#
loop_
_entity.id
_entity.type
_entity.pdbx_description
1 polymer ?
#
loop_
_entity_poly.entity_id
_entity_poly.type
_entity_poly.pdbx_seq_one_letter_code
_entity_poly.pdbx_strand_id
1 'polypeptide(L)'
;FVTIVDNGTNPHIRGSINVDDEGVPSEETVLVEDGVLRTYIHDRISAKHYGVKPTGGGRRESFKHYPMPRMRNTYMRSGPHEFDEMIASVDYGILADQFTNGQVHIGAGDFTFYVKSGSLIENGKITAPIKDVNIIGNGPEVLSRVTMVANDMKMAEGGWTCGKNGQGVPVSQGMPSVLVSSITVGGRG
;
A
#
# COMPACT_ATOMS: atom_id res chain seq x y z
N PHE A 1 -8.75 12.85 3.60
CA PHE A 1 -8.52 12.71 2.13
C PHE A 1 -7.71 11.44 1.77
N VAL A 2 -7.21 10.68 2.73
CA VAL A 2 -6.55 9.38 2.47
C VAL A 2 -7.61 8.28 2.44
N THR A 3 -7.83 7.69 1.28
CA THR A 3 -8.75 6.56 1.11
C THR A 3 -7.98 5.37 0.52
N ILE A 4 -8.01 4.23 1.21
CA ILE A 4 -7.34 3.00 0.81
C ILE A 4 -8.38 1.91 0.63
N VAL A 5 -8.30 1.22 -0.50
CA VAL A 5 -9.21 0.13 -0.86
C VAL A 5 -8.45 -1.15 -1.18
N ASP A 6 -9.12 -2.29 -0.99
CA ASP A 6 -8.71 -3.56 -1.58
C ASP A 6 -9.82 -4.01 -2.55
N ASN A 7 -9.50 -4.07 -3.84
CA ASN A 7 -10.48 -4.28 -4.88
C ASN A 7 -10.10 -5.49 -5.76
N GLY A 8 -10.90 -6.53 -5.72
CA GLY A 8 -10.68 -7.71 -6.55
C GLY A 8 -11.40 -7.68 -7.90
N THR A 9 -12.15 -6.59 -8.22
CA THR A 9 -12.95 -6.51 -9.45
C THR A 9 -12.29 -5.72 -10.57
N ASN A 10 -11.09 -5.17 -10.36
CA ASN A 10 -10.36 -4.42 -11.37
C ASN A 10 -10.02 -5.31 -12.58
N PRO A 11 -10.48 -4.99 -13.80
CA PRO A 11 -10.25 -5.84 -14.95
C PRO A 11 -8.76 -5.93 -15.30
N HIS A 12 -8.31 -7.13 -15.65
CA HIS A 12 -6.94 -7.42 -16.11
C HIS A 12 -5.80 -7.13 -15.11
N ILE A 13 -6.12 -6.89 -13.84
CA ILE A 13 -5.12 -6.72 -12.78
C ILE A 13 -4.86 -8.06 -12.09
N ARG A 14 -3.57 -8.33 -11.79
CA ARG A 14 -3.09 -9.64 -11.32
C ARG A 14 -3.78 -10.15 -10.05
N GLY A 15 -4.14 -9.27 -9.12
CA GLY A 15 -4.81 -9.63 -7.87
C GLY A 15 -6.31 -9.85 -8.01
N SER A 16 -6.90 -9.59 -9.18
CA SER A 16 -8.34 -9.67 -9.40
C SER A 16 -8.82 -11.11 -9.46
N ILE A 17 -9.96 -11.35 -8.84
CA ILE A 17 -10.66 -12.64 -8.80
C ILE A 17 -12.17 -12.38 -8.84
N ASN A 18 -12.93 -13.28 -9.46
CA ASN A 18 -14.39 -13.17 -9.46
C ASN A 18 -15.01 -13.65 -8.15
N VAL A 19 -14.43 -14.72 -7.60
CA VAL A 19 -14.87 -15.40 -6.39
C VAL A 19 -13.63 -15.82 -5.63
N ASP A 20 -13.63 -15.71 -4.32
CA ASP A 20 -12.52 -16.18 -3.48
C ASP A 20 -12.57 -17.71 -3.27
N ASP A 21 -11.59 -18.26 -2.54
CA ASP A 21 -11.51 -19.71 -2.31
C ASP A 21 -12.55 -20.25 -1.29
N GLU A 22 -13.37 -19.38 -0.75
CA GLU A 22 -14.51 -19.72 0.10
C GLU A 22 -15.87 -19.55 -0.60
N GLY A 23 -15.87 -19.21 -1.91
CA GLY A 23 -17.07 -18.99 -2.70
C GLY A 23 -17.75 -17.64 -2.45
N VAL A 24 -17.02 -16.67 -1.89
CA VAL A 24 -17.53 -15.31 -1.67
C VAL A 24 -17.20 -14.45 -2.90
N PRO A 25 -18.20 -13.79 -3.53
CA PRO A 25 -17.95 -12.88 -4.63
C PRO A 25 -16.97 -11.78 -4.27
N SER A 26 -16.09 -11.43 -5.21
CA SER A 26 -15.16 -10.34 -5.03
C SER A 26 -15.86 -9.00 -5.12
N GLU A 27 -15.40 -8.04 -4.33
CA GLU A 27 -15.93 -6.69 -4.30
C GLU A 27 -14.81 -5.66 -4.07
N GLU A 28 -15.11 -4.38 -4.14
CA GLU A 28 -14.27 -3.34 -3.59
C GLU A 28 -14.56 -3.19 -2.10
N THR A 29 -13.54 -3.32 -1.27
CA THR A 29 -13.59 -3.14 0.18
C THR A 29 -12.84 -1.86 0.55
N VAL A 30 -13.53 -0.87 1.11
CA VAL A 30 -12.90 0.35 1.61
C VAL A 30 -12.31 0.07 2.98
N LEU A 31 -10.98 0.03 3.06
CA LEU A 31 -10.23 -0.25 4.30
C LEU A 31 -10.08 1.01 5.15
N VAL A 32 -9.67 2.11 4.52
CA VAL A 32 -9.54 3.43 5.11
C VAL A 32 -10.33 4.41 4.27
N GLU A 33 -11.13 5.24 4.89
CA GLU A 33 -11.91 6.30 4.25
C GLU A 33 -11.68 7.62 4.96
N ASP A 34 -11.19 8.60 4.21
CA ASP A 34 -10.84 9.93 4.74
C ASP A 34 -9.96 9.88 6.01
N GLY A 35 -8.96 9.00 6.00
CA GLY A 35 -8.03 8.80 7.11
C GLY A 35 -8.57 7.94 8.26
N VAL A 36 -9.80 7.45 8.18
CA VAL A 36 -10.43 6.63 9.22
C VAL A 36 -10.45 5.16 8.79
N LEU A 37 -9.88 4.27 9.61
CA LEU A 37 -9.97 2.83 9.40
C LEU A 37 -11.44 2.38 9.53
N ARG A 38 -11.98 1.78 8.48
CA ARG A 38 -13.37 1.31 8.39
C ARG A 38 -13.52 -0.17 8.67
N THR A 39 -12.65 -0.97 8.05
CA THR A 39 -12.69 -2.42 8.18
C THR A 39 -11.35 -3.05 7.80
N TYR A 40 -11.28 -4.36 7.90
CA TYR A 40 -10.18 -5.20 7.44
C TYR A 40 -10.64 -6.08 6.27
N ILE A 41 -9.69 -6.79 5.66
CA ILE A 41 -10.02 -7.87 4.73
C ILE A 41 -10.45 -9.07 5.55
N HIS A 42 -11.63 -9.61 5.26
CA HIS A 42 -12.22 -10.72 5.99
C HIS A 42 -12.45 -11.96 5.12
N ASP A 43 -12.07 -13.12 5.64
CA ASP A 43 -12.58 -14.43 5.27
C ASP A 43 -13.89 -14.72 6.06
N ARG A 44 -14.49 -15.89 5.87
CA ARG A 44 -15.71 -16.25 6.58
C ARG A 44 -15.51 -16.41 8.09
N ILE A 45 -14.33 -16.87 8.52
CA ILE A 45 -14.03 -17.09 9.94
C ILE A 45 -13.88 -15.75 10.65
N SER A 46 -13.03 -14.86 10.15
CA SER A 46 -12.84 -13.54 10.72
C SER A 46 -14.10 -12.68 10.62
N ALA A 47 -14.83 -12.74 9.52
CA ALA A 47 -16.12 -12.06 9.37
C ALA A 47 -17.13 -12.47 10.45
N LYS A 48 -17.25 -13.78 10.71
CA LYS A 48 -18.08 -14.27 11.80
C LYS A 48 -17.62 -13.79 13.18
N HIS A 49 -16.29 -13.78 13.40
CA HIS A 49 -15.71 -13.33 14.68
C HIS A 49 -16.04 -11.86 14.96
N TYR A 50 -15.92 -11.00 13.95
CA TYR A 50 -16.15 -9.55 14.09
C TYR A 50 -17.62 -9.14 13.84
N GLY A 51 -18.50 -10.05 13.50
CA GLY A 51 -19.91 -9.75 13.21
C GLY A 51 -20.14 -8.93 11.95
N VAL A 52 -19.27 -9.09 10.95
CA VAL A 52 -19.31 -8.38 9.66
C VAL A 52 -19.50 -9.35 8.50
N LYS A 53 -19.64 -8.82 7.29
CA LYS A 53 -19.68 -9.65 6.07
C LYS A 53 -18.25 -10.03 5.63
N PRO A 54 -18.06 -11.24 5.04
CA PRO A 54 -16.81 -11.56 4.37
C PRO A 54 -16.63 -10.67 3.13
N THR A 55 -15.39 -10.30 2.84
CA THR A 55 -15.06 -9.30 1.82
C THR A 55 -14.62 -9.89 0.47
N GLY A 56 -14.74 -11.22 0.30
CA GLY A 56 -14.20 -11.91 -0.89
C GLY A 56 -12.67 -11.93 -0.91
N GLY A 57 -12.06 -11.91 0.27
CA GLY A 57 -10.61 -11.97 0.47
C GLY A 57 -10.12 -13.26 1.14
N GLY A 58 -10.97 -14.28 1.29
CA GLY A 58 -10.61 -15.60 1.81
C GLY A 58 -9.87 -16.42 0.76
N ARG A 59 -8.54 -16.28 0.70
CA ARG A 59 -7.71 -16.86 -0.38
C ARG A 59 -6.66 -17.83 0.16
N ARG A 60 -6.27 -18.78 -0.67
CA ARG A 60 -5.21 -19.77 -0.41
C ARG A 60 -4.32 -19.94 -1.63
N GLU A 61 -3.10 -20.41 -1.41
CA GLU A 61 -2.16 -20.71 -2.49
C GLU A 61 -2.62 -21.90 -3.35
N SER A 62 -3.12 -22.94 -2.71
CA SER A 62 -3.56 -24.17 -3.39
C SER A 62 -4.56 -24.96 -2.53
N PHE A 63 -5.09 -26.04 -3.09
CA PHE A 63 -5.99 -26.95 -2.39
C PHE A 63 -5.37 -27.59 -1.12
N LYS A 64 -4.05 -27.54 -0.95
CA LYS A 64 -3.34 -28.05 0.23
C LYS A 64 -3.37 -27.11 1.44
N HIS A 65 -3.90 -25.91 1.26
CA HIS A 65 -3.87 -24.85 2.28
C HIS A 65 -5.29 -24.42 2.66
N TYR A 66 -5.44 -23.97 3.90
CA TYR A 66 -6.69 -23.34 4.32
C TYR A 66 -6.75 -21.89 3.82
N PRO A 67 -7.92 -21.42 3.35
CA PRO A 67 -8.14 -20.01 3.07
C PRO A 67 -7.91 -19.14 4.31
N MET A 68 -7.45 -17.92 4.08
CA MET A 68 -7.29 -16.91 5.12
C MET A 68 -7.43 -15.51 4.50
N PRO A 69 -7.64 -14.44 5.29
CA PRO A 69 -7.72 -13.09 4.77
C PRO A 69 -6.43 -12.70 4.02
N ARG A 70 -6.55 -12.40 2.74
CA ARG A 70 -5.45 -12.01 1.84
C ARG A 70 -5.87 -10.83 0.97
N MET A 71 -4.93 -9.91 0.75
CA MET A 71 -5.13 -8.82 -0.19
C MET A 71 -5.34 -9.32 -1.64
N ARG A 72 -5.95 -8.48 -2.47
CA ARG A 72 -6.15 -8.64 -3.91
C ARG A 72 -5.41 -7.55 -4.67
N ASN A 73 -6.05 -6.42 -4.93
CA ASN A 73 -5.42 -5.20 -5.42
C ASN A 73 -5.64 -4.12 -4.37
N THR A 74 -4.63 -3.87 -3.55
CA THR A 74 -4.71 -2.87 -2.49
C THR A 74 -4.05 -1.58 -2.98
N TYR A 75 -4.79 -0.48 -2.97
CA TYR A 75 -4.27 0.80 -3.44
C TYR A 75 -4.88 1.99 -2.70
N MET A 76 -4.12 3.08 -2.66
CA MET A 76 -4.61 4.38 -2.24
C MET A 76 -5.24 5.08 -3.45
N ARG A 77 -6.43 5.65 -3.26
CA ARG A 77 -7.09 6.45 -4.32
C ARG A 77 -6.36 7.76 -4.55
N SER A 78 -6.50 8.33 -5.75
CA SER A 78 -6.02 9.68 -6.06
C SER A 78 -6.58 10.70 -5.07
N GLY A 79 -5.73 11.63 -4.69
CA GLY A 79 -6.10 12.81 -3.91
C GLY A 79 -6.34 14.04 -4.79
N PRO A 80 -6.51 15.22 -4.19
CA PRO A 80 -6.85 16.45 -4.90
C PRO A 80 -5.65 17.25 -5.41
N HIS A 81 -4.41 16.88 -5.06
CA HIS A 81 -3.24 17.70 -5.32
C HIS A 81 -2.56 17.35 -6.65
N GLU A 82 -1.89 18.34 -7.24
CA GLU A 82 -0.99 18.14 -8.36
C GLU A 82 0.42 17.79 -7.85
N PHE A 83 1.12 16.90 -8.57
CA PHE A 83 2.48 16.50 -8.18
C PHE A 83 3.44 17.69 -8.05
N ASP A 84 3.42 18.62 -9.02
CA ASP A 84 4.29 19.79 -9.01
C ASP A 84 4.00 20.74 -7.83
N GLU A 85 2.74 20.85 -7.42
CA GLU A 85 2.34 21.60 -6.22
C GLU A 85 2.95 20.98 -4.96
N MET A 86 2.93 19.65 -4.87
CA MET A 86 3.53 18.93 -3.75
C MET A 86 5.04 19.17 -3.68
N ILE A 87 5.76 19.08 -4.81
CA ILE A 87 7.21 19.37 -4.85
C ILE A 87 7.49 20.83 -4.43
N ALA A 88 6.71 21.78 -4.96
CA ALA A 88 6.88 23.20 -4.65
C ALA A 88 6.67 23.54 -3.16
N SER A 89 5.92 22.72 -2.42
CA SER A 89 5.65 22.90 -0.99
C SER A 89 6.77 22.40 -0.06
N VAL A 90 7.80 21.72 -0.59
CA VAL A 90 8.86 21.11 0.22
C VAL A 90 10.11 21.99 0.22
N ASP A 91 10.47 22.52 1.38
CA ASP A 91 11.73 23.28 1.54
C ASP A 91 12.97 22.39 1.46
N TYR A 92 12.95 21.25 2.17
CA TYR A 92 14.02 20.25 2.16
C TYR A 92 13.45 18.87 2.40
N GLY A 93 13.73 17.94 1.48
CA GLY A 93 13.20 16.59 1.55
C GLY A 93 13.77 15.65 0.50
N ILE A 94 13.20 14.46 0.41
CA ILE A 94 13.53 13.48 -0.61
C ILE A 94 12.30 13.07 -1.41
N LEU A 95 12.46 12.95 -2.70
CA LEU A 95 11.54 12.24 -3.59
C LEU A 95 12.03 10.80 -3.75
N ALA A 96 11.27 9.83 -3.31
CA ALA A 96 11.53 8.41 -3.52
C ALA A 96 10.71 7.92 -4.70
N ASP A 97 11.36 7.60 -5.82
CA ASP A 97 10.67 7.16 -7.04
C ASP A 97 10.42 5.65 -7.05
N GLN A 98 11.42 4.87 -6.66
CA GLN A 98 11.34 3.42 -6.68
C GLN A 98 11.97 2.83 -5.43
N PHE A 99 11.34 1.77 -4.97
CA PHE A 99 11.85 0.95 -3.87
C PHE A 99 12.31 -0.42 -4.40
N THR A 100 13.33 -0.96 -3.73
CA THR A 100 13.74 -2.36 -3.87
C THR A 100 13.91 -2.91 -2.48
N ASN A 101 13.77 -4.19 -2.30
CA ASN A 101 13.88 -4.86 -1.02
C ASN A 101 13.24 -4.09 0.15
N GLY A 102 12.53 -4.78 0.98
CA GLY A 102 11.93 -4.19 2.16
C GLY A 102 11.43 -5.27 3.09
N GLN A 103 11.29 -4.91 4.34
CA GLN A 103 10.69 -5.75 5.38
C GLN A 103 9.57 -4.99 6.06
N VAL A 104 8.50 -5.72 6.34
CA VAL A 104 7.40 -5.24 7.16
C VAL A 104 7.19 -6.25 8.28
N HIS A 105 7.24 -5.78 9.53
CA HIS A 105 6.88 -6.57 10.70
C HIS A 105 5.36 -6.56 10.86
N ILE A 106 4.72 -7.61 10.34
CA ILE A 106 3.27 -7.77 10.42
C ILE A 106 2.86 -7.87 11.89
N GLY A 107 1.94 -7.01 12.31
CA GLY A 107 1.48 -6.89 13.70
C GLY A 107 2.02 -5.66 14.41
N ALA A 108 3.31 -5.40 14.40
CA ALA A 108 3.89 -4.15 14.91
C ALA A 108 3.70 -2.98 13.93
N GLY A 109 3.68 -3.28 12.63
CA GLY A 109 3.54 -2.27 11.58
C GLY A 109 4.85 -1.59 11.18
N ASP A 110 5.97 -1.97 11.79
CA ASP A 110 7.27 -1.40 11.47
C ASP A 110 7.74 -1.84 10.08
N PHE A 111 8.36 -0.93 9.36
CA PHE A 111 8.90 -1.23 8.04
C PHE A 111 10.25 -0.57 7.79
N THR A 112 11.00 -1.18 6.89
CA THR A 112 12.21 -0.61 6.29
C THR A 112 12.19 -0.91 4.80
N PHE A 113 12.33 0.12 3.96
CA PHE A 113 12.44 -0.01 2.51
C PHE A 113 13.69 0.69 1.99
N TYR A 114 14.38 0.02 1.06
CA TYR A 114 15.51 0.60 0.36
C TYR A 114 15.03 1.41 -0.85
N VAL A 115 15.42 2.69 -0.92
CA VAL A 115 15.15 3.56 -2.06
C VAL A 115 16.11 3.24 -3.18
N LYS A 116 15.60 2.66 -4.26
CA LYS A 116 16.37 2.30 -5.44
C LYS A 116 16.74 3.51 -6.29
N SER A 117 15.79 4.42 -6.45
CA SER A 117 15.99 5.69 -7.15
C SER A 117 15.18 6.78 -6.48
N GLY A 118 15.73 7.97 -6.48
CA GLY A 118 15.10 9.13 -5.89
C GLY A 118 15.96 10.38 -6.08
N SER A 119 15.45 11.48 -5.60
CA SER A 119 16.09 12.78 -5.73
C SER A 119 15.96 13.60 -4.44
N LEU A 120 16.87 14.51 -4.23
CA LEU A 120 16.78 15.54 -3.21
C LEU A 120 15.83 16.64 -3.69
N ILE A 121 15.02 17.16 -2.78
CA ILE A 121 14.19 18.34 -3.00
C ILE A 121 14.75 19.47 -2.12
N GLU A 122 15.02 20.63 -2.73
CA GLU A 122 15.53 21.82 -2.05
C GLU A 122 14.78 23.06 -2.56
N ASN A 123 14.18 23.81 -1.65
CA ASN A 123 13.45 25.05 -1.98
C ASN A 123 12.40 24.83 -3.08
N GLY A 124 11.60 23.77 -2.98
CA GLY A 124 10.53 23.44 -3.92
C GLY A 124 11.01 22.94 -5.28
N LYS A 125 12.24 22.46 -5.41
CA LYS A 125 12.81 21.97 -6.67
C LYS A 125 13.53 20.65 -6.48
N ILE A 126 13.37 19.77 -7.45
CA ILE A 126 14.16 18.53 -7.55
C ILE A 126 15.58 18.93 -7.98
N THR A 127 16.60 18.52 -7.20
CA THR A 127 17.98 18.98 -7.40
C THR A 127 18.94 17.82 -7.75
N ALA A 128 19.33 17.00 -6.79
CA ALA A 128 20.35 15.98 -6.97
C ALA A 128 19.78 14.56 -6.82
N PRO A 129 20.25 13.57 -7.59
CA PRO A 129 19.88 12.18 -7.36
C PRO A 129 20.42 11.69 -6.01
N ILE A 130 19.65 10.85 -5.33
CA ILE A 130 20.04 10.18 -4.08
C ILE A 130 20.27 8.70 -4.33
N LYS A 131 21.14 8.08 -3.53
CA LYS A 131 21.40 6.65 -3.52
C LYS A 131 21.70 6.16 -2.09
N ASP A 132 21.63 4.84 -1.92
CA ASP A 132 21.98 4.18 -0.65
C ASP A 132 21.18 4.69 0.56
N VAL A 133 19.89 4.96 0.33
CA VAL A 133 18.98 5.51 1.32
C VAL A 133 17.93 4.46 1.69
N ASN A 134 17.67 4.32 2.99
CA ASN A 134 16.54 3.56 3.51
C ASN A 134 15.51 4.50 4.11
N ILE A 135 14.24 4.21 3.93
CA ILE A 135 13.17 4.81 4.74
C ILE A 135 12.73 3.80 5.80
N ILE A 136 12.55 4.29 7.01
CA ILE A 136 12.20 3.50 8.19
C ILE A 136 11.00 4.16 8.85
N GLY A 137 10.00 3.37 9.21
CA GLY A 137 8.81 3.90 9.85
C GLY A 137 7.89 2.82 10.41
N ASN A 138 6.80 3.30 10.97
CA ASN A 138 5.66 2.48 11.39
C ASN A 138 4.46 2.87 10.52
N GLY A 139 3.76 1.91 9.94
CA GLY A 139 2.71 2.16 8.94
C GLY A 139 1.62 3.12 9.42
N PRO A 140 0.93 2.86 10.54
CA PRO A 140 -0.05 3.78 11.11
C PRO A 140 0.50 5.19 11.38
N GLU A 141 1.71 5.28 11.92
CA GLU A 141 2.34 6.56 12.22
C GLU A 141 2.66 7.37 10.94
N VAL A 142 3.24 6.72 9.92
CA VAL A 142 3.54 7.36 8.64
C VAL A 142 2.26 7.80 7.93
N LEU A 143 1.21 6.97 7.94
CA LEU A 143 -0.09 7.33 7.38
C LEU A 143 -0.70 8.56 8.08
N SER A 144 -0.52 8.71 9.39
CA SER A 144 -1.00 9.89 10.12
C SER A 144 -0.25 11.17 9.77
N ARG A 145 0.93 11.06 9.16
CA ARG A 145 1.79 12.18 8.73
C ARG A 145 1.64 12.53 7.25
N VAL A 146 0.73 11.88 6.54
CA VAL A 146 0.41 12.24 5.14
C VAL A 146 -0.29 13.58 5.12
N THR A 147 0.29 14.56 4.46
CA THR A 147 -0.23 15.94 4.36
C THR A 147 -0.81 16.26 3.00
N MET A 148 -0.33 15.60 1.93
CA MET A 148 -0.85 15.76 0.58
C MET A 148 -0.89 14.41 -0.15
N VAL A 149 -1.86 14.27 -1.05
CA VAL A 149 -2.01 13.10 -1.93
C VAL A 149 -2.27 13.61 -3.34
N ALA A 150 -1.50 13.15 -4.30
CA ALA A 150 -1.62 13.57 -5.69
C ALA A 150 -2.78 12.88 -6.43
N ASN A 151 -3.08 13.40 -7.61
CA ASN A 151 -4.12 12.86 -8.51
C ASN A 151 -3.58 11.80 -9.50
N ASP A 152 -2.35 11.34 -9.32
CA ASP A 152 -1.56 10.53 -10.24
C ASP A 152 -1.52 9.02 -9.90
N MET A 153 -2.55 8.49 -9.22
CA MET A 153 -2.58 7.08 -8.81
C MET A 153 -2.28 6.14 -9.98
N LYS A 154 -1.35 5.22 -9.73
CA LYS A 154 -0.98 4.16 -10.67
C LYS A 154 -0.91 2.82 -9.95
N MET A 155 -1.37 1.77 -10.65
CA MET A 155 -1.10 0.40 -10.22
C MET A 155 0.35 0.06 -10.53
N ALA A 156 1.02 -0.62 -9.59
CA ALA A 156 2.39 -1.05 -9.79
C ALA A 156 2.48 -2.06 -10.94
N GLU A 157 3.44 -1.85 -11.82
CA GLU A 157 3.79 -2.81 -12.86
C GLU A 157 4.52 -4.00 -12.24
N GLY A 158 4.21 -5.21 -12.72
CA GLY A 158 4.87 -6.44 -12.30
C GLY A 158 4.01 -7.40 -11.48
N GLY A 159 4.62 -8.51 -11.13
CA GLY A 159 3.95 -9.62 -10.46
C GLY A 159 4.27 -9.66 -8.96
N TRP A 160 3.43 -9.09 -8.14
CA TRP A 160 3.56 -9.14 -6.69
C TRP A 160 2.93 -10.40 -6.10
N THR A 161 3.48 -10.86 -4.99
CA THR A 161 2.98 -12.03 -4.26
C THR A 161 2.84 -11.66 -2.77
N CYS A 162 1.64 -11.84 -2.25
CA CYS A 162 1.39 -11.73 -0.81
C CYS A 162 1.80 -13.03 -0.12
N GLY A 163 2.84 -12.99 0.70
CA GLY A 163 3.28 -14.10 1.55
C GLY A 163 2.65 -14.02 2.93
N LYS A 164 1.99 -15.10 3.39
CA LYS A 164 1.45 -15.19 4.74
C LYS A 164 1.33 -16.66 5.15
N ASN A 165 1.85 -17.01 6.34
CA ASN A 165 1.81 -18.37 6.87
C ASN A 165 2.31 -19.44 5.89
N GLY A 166 3.43 -19.17 5.21
CA GLY A 166 4.02 -20.09 4.23
C GLY A 166 3.25 -20.25 2.93
N GLN A 167 2.25 -19.42 2.67
CA GLN A 167 1.44 -19.42 1.45
C GLN A 167 1.67 -18.15 0.64
N GLY A 168 1.76 -18.27 -0.70
CA GLY A 168 1.86 -17.17 -1.65
C GLY A 168 0.59 -17.03 -2.50
N VAL A 169 0.01 -15.83 -2.62
CA VAL A 169 -1.07 -15.56 -3.58
C VAL A 169 -0.73 -14.35 -4.46
N PRO A 170 -1.14 -14.37 -5.75
CA PRO A 170 -0.91 -13.25 -6.65
C PRO A 170 -1.73 -12.02 -6.21
N VAL A 171 -1.08 -10.86 -6.20
CA VAL A 171 -1.67 -9.58 -5.79
C VAL A 171 -1.17 -8.45 -6.66
N SER A 172 -1.79 -7.29 -6.54
CA SER A 172 -1.27 -6.02 -7.04
C SER A 172 -1.43 -4.94 -5.98
N GLN A 173 -0.70 -3.87 -6.16
CA GLN A 173 -0.75 -2.70 -5.30
C GLN A 173 -0.66 -1.45 -6.15
N GLY A 174 -1.10 -0.33 -5.61
CA GLY A 174 -1.03 0.95 -6.28
C GLY A 174 -1.05 2.11 -5.28
N MET A 175 -0.49 3.22 -5.70
CA MET A 175 -0.59 4.46 -4.92
C MET A 175 -0.35 5.67 -5.81
N PRO A 176 -0.90 6.83 -5.44
CA PRO A 176 -0.48 8.11 -5.97
C PRO A 176 0.82 8.57 -5.31
N SER A 177 1.39 9.64 -5.78
CA SER A 177 2.41 10.36 -5.03
C SER A 177 1.83 10.90 -3.73
N VAL A 178 2.56 10.71 -2.62
CA VAL A 178 2.13 11.16 -1.28
C VAL A 178 3.24 11.98 -0.61
N LEU A 179 2.85 13.07 0.02
CA LEU A 179 3.75 13.87 0.85
C LEU A 179 3.57 13.47 2.31
N VAL A 180 4.64 12.99 2.90
CA VAL A 180 4.73 12.66 4.32
C VAL A 180 5.57 13.75 5.00
N SER A 181 5.02 14.42 6.00
CA SER A 181 5.70 15.57 6.66
C SER A 181 7.02 15.20 7.31
N SER A 182 7.15 13.98 7.79
CA SER A 182 8.43 13.47 8.31
C SER A 182 8.48 11.94 8.31
N ILE A 183 9.63 11.39 7.94
CA ILE A 183 9.94 9.97 8.01
C ILE A 183 11.42 9.80 8.34
N THR A 184 11.77 8.73 9.04
CA THR A 184 13.18 8.44 9.32
C THR A 184 13.88 7.97 8.05
N VAL A 185 14.97 8.65 7.73
CA VAL A 185 15.84 8.29 6.61
C VAL A 185 17.17 7.81 7.17
N GLY A 186 17.58 6.60 6.77
CA GLY A 186 18.88 6.01 7.10
C GLY A 186 19.71 5.84 5.83
N GLY A 187 21.03 5.96 5.95
CA GLY A 187 21.96 5.77 4.85
C GLY A 187 23.40 6.00 5.31
N ARG A 188 24.34 5.77 4.43
CA ARG A 188 25.71 6.25 4.64
C ARG A 188 25.75 7.68 4.12
N GLY A 189 26.14 8.62 4.99
CA GLY A 189 26.47 9.99 4.61
C GLY A 189 27.77 10.05 3.82
#